data_71eb49a6886c828ea32d2a02ccae9f3b
#
_entry.id   71eb49a6886c828ea32d2a02ccae9f3b
#
_cell.length_a   1.000
_cell.length_b   1.000
_cell.length_c   1.000
_cell.angle_alpha   90.00
_cell.angle_beta   90.00
_cell.angle_gamma   90.00
#
_symmetry.space_group_name_H-M   'P 1'
#
loop_
_entity.id
_entity.type
_entity.pdbx_description
1 polymer ?
#
loop_
_entity_poly.entity_id
_entity_poly.type
_entity_poly.pdbx_seq_one_letter_code
_entity_poly.pdbx_strand_id
1 'polypeptide(L)'
;MTETPDPAAAAGAEDAQFSRALNDLLAEFFSVERERVSQISQDAPRLVDSIERLTSGGKRLRARLSYWGWRAAGGETLAPAIVRAAASLELFQSAALIHDDILDRSDTRRGQPSVHRDFERVHTQKGWRDDAAHFGISAAVLTGDMSLSFAEQLFAQASTLLPRDYERAGRAIFDTMRTEVMVGQYLDVHAEVAPTPEDPEEQLTRAMAVLRYKSAKYSVEHPVRIGAALAGTDEDFLAHCSAFALPVGEAFQLRDDVLGVFGNPETTGKPAGDDIREGKRTALVALCAKGGSAEDIEWLDSTLGRSDLTEDEIQRARTLMETSGALGHTEDLIGELVTTADHQLATLPTNEVARAGLRALADAAVRRSR
;
A
#
# COMPACT_ATOMS: atom_id res chain seq x y z
N MET A 1 16.54 40.07 -12.57
CA MET A 1 15.32 39.29 -12.35
C MET A 1 15.80 37.85 -12.16
N THR A 2 15.79 37.39 -10.91
CA THR A 2 16.04 35.97 -10.61
C THR A 2 14.82 35.21 -11.09
N GLU A 3 14.99 34.32 -12.09
CA GLU A 3 13.94 33.41 -12.51
C GLU A 3 13.44 32.63 -11.28
N THR A 4 12.13 32.69 -11.05
CA THR A 4 11.51 31.84 -10.04
C THR A 4 11.73 30.42 -10.50
N PRO A 5 12.33 29.53 -9.68
CA PRO A 5 12.60 28.16 -10.11
C PRO A 5 11.28 27.46 -10.47
N ASP A 6 11.30 26.63 -11.51
CA ASP A 6 10.18 25.80 -11.91
C ASP A 6 9.68 24.97 -10.73
N PRO A 7 8.39 25.11 -10.33
CA PRO A 7 7.85 24.40 -9.18
C PRO A 7 8.03 22.87 -9.25
N ALA A 8 7.97 22.28 -10.44
CA ALA A 8 8.16 20.82 -10.63
C ALA A 8 9.63 20.42 -10.38
N ALA A 9 10.60 21.21 -10.88
CA ALA A 9 12.00 20.97 -10.61
C ALA A 9 12.34 21.15 -9.11
N ALA A 10 11.79 22.19 -8.47
CA ALA A 10 11.96 22.42 -7.04
C ALA A 10 11.37 21.26 -6.21
N ALA A 11 10.16 20.80 -6.54
CA ALA A 11 9.53 19.66 -5.88
C ALA A 11 10.36 18.37 -6.06
N GLY A 12 10.86 18.09 -7.24
CA GLY A 12 11.72 16.93 -7.50
C GLY A 12 13.01 16.95 -6.68
N ALA A 13 13.65 18.12 -6.57
CA ALA A 13 14.85 18.28 -5.75
C ALA A 13 14.58 18.08 -4.25
N GLU A 14 13.49 18.65 -3.75
CA GLU A 14 13.05 18.54 -2.36
C GLU A 14 12.66 17.09 -2.02
N ASP A 15 11.93 16.40 -2.89
CA ASP A 15 11.55 14.98 -2.74
C ASP A 15 12.78 14.06 -2.68
N ALA A 16 13.80 14.33 -3.48
CA ALA A 16 15.06 13.59 -3.43
C ALA A 16 15.82 13.84 -2.11
N GLN A 17 15.76 15.05 -1.55
CA GLN A 17 16.35 15.35 -0.23
C GLN A 17 15.59 14.64 0.88
N PHE A 18 14.25 14.67 0.84
CA PHE A 18 13.42 13.95 1.79
C PHE A 18 13.69 12.44 1.75
N SER A 19 13.77 11.86 0.56
CA SER A 19 14.04 10.43 0.39
C SER A 19 15.40 10.03 1.00
N ARG A 20 16.41 10.87 0.89
CA ARG A 20 17.72 10.64 1.57
C ARG A 20 17.56 10.71 3.08
N ALA A 21 16.96 11.77 3.62
CA ALA A 21 16.76 11.92 5.06
C ALA A 21 15.96 10.75 5.68
N LEU A 22 14.94 10.28 4.96
CA LEU A 22 14.16 9.11 5.34
C LEU A 22 15.02 7.83 5.40
N ASN A 23 15.83 7.60 4.38
CA ASN A 23 16.70 6.41 4.32
C ASN A 23 17.78 6.44 5.42
N ASP A 24 18.38 7.61 5.68
CA ASP A 24 19.39 7.79 6.73
C ASP A 24 18.77 7.50 8.11
N LEU A 25 17.58 8.05 8.38
CA LEU A 25 16.85 7.80 9.64
C LEU A 25 16.51 6.31 9.82
N LEU A 26 16.02 5.64 8.77
CA LEU A 26 15.69 4.21 8.84
C LEU A 26 16.94 3.35 9.05
N ALA A 27 18.06 3.66 8.39
CA ALA A 27 19.33 2.94 8.57
C ALA A 27 19.84 3.08 10.01
N GLU A 28 19.82 4.29 10.58
CA GLU A 28 20.17 4.54 11.99
C GLU A 28 19.24 3.75 12.93
N PHE A 29 17.93 3.82 12.70
CA PHE A 29 16.93 3.13 13.49
C PHE A 29 17.17 1.61 13.51
N PHE A 30 17.34 0.98 12.34
CA PHE A 30 17.60 -0.45 12.26
C PHE A 30 18.94 -0.84 12.88
N SER A 31 19.97 -0.01 12.79
CA SER A 31 21.26 -0.25 13.47
C SER A 31 21.08 -0.33 15.00
N VAL A 32 20.34 0.62 15.58
CA VAL A 32 20.04 0.67 17.01
C VAL A 32 19.20 -0.54 17.45
N GLU A 33 18.13 -0.86 16.71
CA GLU A 33 17.26 -1.98 17.08
C GLU A 33 17.97 -3.34 16.91
N ARG A 34 18.82 -3.49 15.90
CA ARG A 34 19.66 -4.71 15.73
C ARG A 34 20.58 -4.91 16.93
N GLU A 35 21.26 -3.87 17.38
CA GLU A 35 22.11 -3.94 18.57
C GLU A 35 21.28 -4.30 19.81
N ARG A 36 20.12 -3.67 20.00
CA ARG A 36 19.20 -3.95 21.13
C ARG A 36 18.79 -5.42 21.19
N VAL A 37 18.34 -6.00 20.06
CA VAL A 37 17.90 -7.40 20.04
C VAL A 37 19.05 -8.39 20.13
N SER A 38 20.26 -8.03 19.67
CA SER A 38 21.45 -8.86 19.77
C SER A 38 21.88 -9.12 21.21
N GLN A 39 21.57 -8.19 22.12
CA GLN A 39 21.79 -8.35 23.57
C GLN A 39 20.82 -9.37 24.21
N ILE A 40 19.70 -9.68 23.55
CA ILE A 40 18.74 -10.70 23.98
C ILE A 40 19.19 -12.08 23.50
N SER A 41 19.50 -12.20 22.20
CA SER A 41 19.96 -13.43 21.56
C SER A 41 20.69 -13.13 20.25
N GLN A 42 21.69 -13.94 19.94
CA GLN A 42 22.41 -13.88 18.66
C GLN A 42 21.55 -14.28 17.45
N ASP A 43 20.41 -14.94 17.69
CA ASP A 43 19.47 -15.33 16.64
C ASP A 43 18.42 -14.23 16.35
N ALA A 44 18.22 -13.26 17.26
CA ALA A 44 17.18 -12.23 17.16
C ALA A 44 17.42 -11.17 16.08
N PRO A 45 18.64 -10.75 15.72
CA PRO A 45 18.87 -9.76 14.66
C PRO A 45 18.21 -10.09 13.32
N ARG A 46 18.00 -11.38 13.00
CA ARG A 46 17.33 -11.79 11.77
C ARG A 46 15.91 -11.24 11.62
N LEU A 47 15.20 -11.03 12.73
CA LEU A 47 13.86 -10.39 12.68
C LEU A 47 13.97 -8.95 12.16
N VAL A 48 14.92 -8.19 12.69
CA VAL A 48 15.20 -6.80 12.28
C VAL A 48 15.67 -6.74 10.84
N ASP A 49 16.58 -7.64 10.43
CA ASP A 49 17.12 -7.74 9.06
C ASP A 49 16.00 -8.02 8.04
N SER A 50 15.00 -8.83 8.41
CA SER A 50 13.85 -9.12 7.55
C SER A 50 12.95 -7.89 7.35
N ILE A 51 12.73 -7.09 8.40
CA ILE A 51 11.99 -5.83 8.31
C ILE A 51 12.78 -4.81 7.48
N GLU A 52 14.07 -4.64 7.73
CA GLU A 52 14.94 -3.72 6.98
C GLU A 52 14.97 -4.05 5.49
N ARG A 53 15.11 -5.33 5.13
CA ARG A 53 15.09 -5.79 3.73
C ARG A 53 13.80 -5.37 3.01
N LEU A 54 12.63 -5.57 3.63
CA LEU A 54 11.35 -5.14 3.07
C LEU A 54 11.23 -3.62 3.00
N THR A 55 11.68 -2.95 4.05
CA THR A 55 11.65 -1.49 4.13
C THR A 55 12.61 -0.86 3.13
N SER A 56 13.73 -1.47 2.78
CA SER A 56 14.72 -0.94 1.84
C SER A 56 14.26 -0.89 0.38
N GLY A 57 13.19 -1.61 0.04
CA GLY A 57 12.62 -1.64 -1.31
C GLY A 57 11.43 -0.70 -1.50
N GLY A 58 11.03 -0.52 -2.77
CA GLY A 58 9.81 0.20 -3.15
C GLY A 58 9.96 1.71 -3.34
N LYS A 59 8.85 2.32 -3.80
CA LYS A 59 8.79 3.73 -4.22
C LYS A 59 8.56 4.72 -3.07
N ARG A 60 8.45 4.24 -1.82
CA ARG A 60 8.19 5.05 -0.62
C ARG A 60 6.94 5.94 -0.75
N LEU A 61 5.90 5.45 -1.41
CA LEU A 61 4.74 6.25 -1.76
C LEU A 61 4.06 6.86 -0.51
N ARG A 62 3.84 6.05 0.54
CA ARG A 62 3.16 6.50 1.76
C ARG A 62 3.95 7.57 2.50
N ALA A 63 5.25 7.35 2.65
CA ALA A 63 6.15 8.32 3.28
C ALA A 63 6.20 9.63 2.51
N ARG A 64 6.32 9.56 1.18
CA ARG A 64 6.39 10.75 0.31
C ARG A 64 5.06 11.50 0.29
N LEU A 65 3.93 10.81 0.23
CA LEU A 65 2.59 11.43 0.32
C LEU A 65 2.38 12.12 1.67
N SER A 66 2.81 11.51 2.76
CA SER A 66 2.76 12.14 4.09
C SER A 66 3.63 13.41 4.14
N TYR A 67 4.83 13.34 3.60
CA TYR A 67 5.70 14.50 3.48
C TYR A 67 5.06 15.63 2.65
N TRP A 68 4.51 15.33 1.50
CA TRP A 68 3.88 16.34 0.66
C TRP A 68 2.55 16.86 1.22
N GLY A 69 1.82 16.06 1.98
CA GLY A 69 0.68 16.53 2.79
C GLY A 69 1.10 17.54 3.85
N TRP A 70 2.19 17.27 4.58
CA TRP A 70 2.83 18.20 5.51
C TRP A 70 3.25 19.51 4.82
N ARG A 71 3.92 19.41 3.68
CA ARG A 71 4.36 20.58 2.89
C ARG A 71 3.18 21.40 2.34
N ALA A 72 2.11 20.70 1.92
CA ALA A 72 0.90 21.34 1.44
C ALA A 72 0.19 22.17 2.51
N ALA A 73 0.24 21.74 3.75
CA ALA A 73 -0.29 22.46 4.90
C ALA A 73 0.68 23.54 5.48
N GLY A 74 1.79 23.83 4.79
CA GLY A 74 2.75 24.85 5.20
C GLY A 74 3.83 24.38 6.17
N GLY A 75 3.97 23.08 6.40
CA GLY A 75 5.01 22.52 7.25
C GLY A 75 6.42 22.80 6.73
N GLU A 76 7.40 22.87 7.60
CA GLU A 76 8.80 23.15 7.28
C GLU A 76 9.46 22.01 6.51
N THR A 77 10.35 22.37 5.57
CA THR A 77 11.13 21.40 4.78
C THR A 77 11.98 20.52 5.70
N LEU A 78 11.89 19.20 5.52
CA LEU A 78 12.68 18.20 6.25
C LEU A 78 12.60 18.28 7.79
N ALA A 79 11.51 18.81 8.34
CA ALA A 79 11.33 18.85 9.79
C ALA A 79 11.47 17.43 10.38
N PRO A 80 12.21 17.24 11.48
CA PRO A 80 12.45 15.90 12.05
C PRO A 80 11.17 15.15 12.42
N ALA A 81 10.09 15.85 12.72
CA ALA A 81 8.79 15.26 13.05
C ALA A 81 8.20 14.54 11.85
N ILE A 82 8.13 15.18 10.68
CA ILE A 82 7.53 14.57 9.49
C ILE A 82 8.40 13.44 8.94
N VAL A 83 9.73 13.52 9.02
CA VAL A 83 10.61 12.43 8.58
C VAL A 83 10.38 11.17 9.42
N ARG A 84 10.21 11.30 10.76
CA ARG A 84 9.90 10.18 11.66
C ARG A 84 8.49 9.62 11.42
N ALA A 85 7.49 10.49 11.28
CA ALA A 85 6.12 10.06 10.99
C ALA A 85 6.04 9.31 9.64
N ALA A 86 6.73 9.78 8.63
CA ALA A 86 6.83 9.13 7.34
C ALA A 86 7.55 7.76 7.42
N ALA A 87 8.63 7.67 8.22
CA ALA A 87 9.33 6.41 8.48
C ALA A 87 8.42 5.39 9.20
N SER A 88 7.56 5.85 10.12
CA SER A 88 6.58 4.97 10.77
C SER A 88 5.61 4.34 9.78
N LEU A 89 5.17 5.08 8.75
CA LEU A 89 4.31 4.55 7.69
C LEU A 89 4.99 3.47 6.85
N GLU A 90 6.29 3.58 6.61
CA GLU A 90 7.06 2.54 5.90
C GLU A 90 7.24 1.27 6.74
N LEU A 91 7.43 1.39 8.05
CA LEU A 91 7.47 0.24 8.96
C LEU A 91 6.10 -0.42 9.08
N PHE A 92 5.03 0.37 9.16
CA PHE A 92 3.66 -0.15 9.13
C PHE A 92 3.39 -0.90 7.81
N GLN A 93 3.84 -0.36 6.67
CA GLN A 93 3.75 -1.05 5.38
C GLN A 93 4.53 -2.37 5.37
N SER A 94 5.70 -2.42 6.00
CA SER A 94 6.47 -3.67 6.07
C SER A 94 5.72 -4.73 6.87
N ALA A 95 5.08 -4.36 7.98
CA ALA A 95 4.23 -5.25 8.75
C ALA A 95 3.02 -5.76 7.93
N ALA A 96 2.33 -4.83 7.24
CA ALA A 96 1.20 -5.18 6.39
C ALA A 96 1.59 -6.18 5.31
N LEU A 97 2.74 -5.99 4.64
CA LEU A 97 3.25 -6.90 3.62
C LEU A 97 3.63 -8.28 4.20
N ILE A 98 4.24 -8.33 5.40
CA ILE A 98 4.60 -9.59 6.04
C ILE A 98 3.36 -10.42 6.36
N HIS A 99 2.32 -9.78 6.92
CA HIS A 99 1.08 -10.46 7.27
C HIS A 99 0.27 -10.83 6.03
N ASP A 100 0.19 -9.96 5.03
CA ASP A 100 -0.47 -10.19 3.75
C ASP A 100 0.11 -11.43 3.04
N ASP A 101 1.45 -11.54 2.95
CA ASP A 101 2.12 -12.71 2.36
C ASP A 101 1.76 -14.04 3.05
N ILE A 102 1.46 -14.02 4.36
CA ILE A 102 1.00 -15.21 5.09
C ILE A 102 -0.46 -15.51 4.74
N LEU A 103 -1.31 -14.48 4.75
CA LEU A 103 -2.75 -14.61 4.47
C LEU A 103 -3.01 -15.08 3.04
N ASP A 104 -2.32 -14.47 2.07
CA ASP A 104 -2.42 -14.79 0.65
C ASP A 104 -1.59 -16.03 0.25
N ARG A 105 -0.84 -16.63 1.19
CA ARG A 105 0.08 -17.75 0.93
C ARG A 105 1.11 -17.45 -0.16
N SER A 106 1.55 -16.21 -0.26
CA SER A 106 2.46 -15.74 -1.30
C SER A 106 3.89 -16.21 -1.02
N ASP A 107 4.48 -16.96 -1.94
CA ASP A 107 5.84 -17.49 -1.79
C ASP A 107 6.91 -16.43 -1.97
N THR A 108 6.62 -15.37 -2.73
CA THR A 108 7.58 -14.35 -3.12
C THR A 108 7.02 -12.94 -2.94
N ARG A 109 7.91 -12.00 -2.59
CA ARG A 109 7.64 -10.56 -2.55
C ARG A 109 8.80 -9.80 -3.21
N ARG A 110 8.50 -8.99 -4.23
CA ARG A 110 9.52 -8.21 -4.99
C ARG A 110 10.66 -9.07 -5.54
N GLY A 111 10.33 -10.25 -6.07
CA GLY A 111 11.31 -11.18 -6.63
C GLY A 111 12.21 -11.88 -5.61
N GLN A 112 11.93 -11.75 -4.32
CA GLN A 112 12.62 -12.44 -3.23
C GLN A 112 11.62 -13.35 -2.48
N PRO A 113 12.08 -14.37 -1.75
CA PRO A 113 11.22 -15.15 -0.86
C PRO A 113 10.49 -14.22 0.11
N SER A 114 9.19 -14.46 0.33
CA SER A 114 8.44 -13.84 1.42
C SER A 114 9.07 -14.17 2.78
N VAL A 115 8.75 -13.39 3.82
CA VAL A 115 9.42 -13.54 5.12
C VAL A 115 9.19 -14.93 5.71
N HIS A 116 7.98 -15.46 5.64
CA HIS A 116 7.69 -16.81 6.14
C HIS A 116 8.45 -17.90 5.36
N ARG A 117 8.61 -17.77 4.04
CA ARG A 117 9.38 -18.70 3.23
C ARG A 117 10.89 -18.59 3.48
N ASP A 118 11.38 -17.38 3.77
CA ASP A 118 12.80 -17.21 4.15
C ASP A 118 13.13 -17.89 5.49
N PHE A 119 12.26 -17.77 6.52
CA PHE A 119 12.44 -18.46 7.79
C PHE A 119 12.27 -19.99 7.66
N GLU A 120 11.30 -20.47 6.88
CA GLU A 120 11.14 -21.89 6.54
C GLU A 120 12.41 -22.46 5.91
N ARG A 121 12.98 -21.74 4.94
CA ARG A 121 14.25 -22.12 4.30
C ARG A 121 15.40 -22.23 5.30
N VAL A 122 15.50 -21.29 6.23
CA VAL A 122 16.54 -21.32 7.28
C VAL A 122 16.38 -22.53 8.18
N HIS A 123 15.16 -22.81 8.62
CA HIS A 123 14.85 -23.99 9.44
C HIS A 123 15.33 -25.28 8.74
N THR A 124 14.99 -25.43 7.47
CA THR A 124 15.35 -26.59 6.65
C THR A 124 16.87 -26.71 6.49
N GLN A 125 17.55 -25.60 6.17
CA GLN A 125 19.02 -25.58 5.98
C GLN A 125 19.78 -25.89 7.25
N LYS A 126 19.24 -25.52 8.42
CA LYS A 126 19.84 -25.80 9.73
C LYS A 126 19.52 -27.19 10.25
N GLY A 127 18.62 -27.92 9.62
CA GLY A 127 18.15 -29.23 10.07
C GLY A 127 17.49 -29.19 11.45
N TRP A 128 16.73 -28.13 11.74
CA TRP A 128 16.03 -27.99 13.02
C TRP A 128 14.89 -28.99 13.13
N ARG A 129 14.37 -29.20 14.35
CA ARG A 129 13.28 -30.14 14.61
C ARG A 129 11.94 -29.53 14.21
N ASP A 130 10.95 -30.40 14.03
CA ASP A 130 9.54 -30.09 13.77
C ASP A 130 9.28 -29.46 12.40
N ASP A 131 8.11 -28.88 12.22
CA ASP A 131 7.60 -28.40 10.94
C ASP A 131 8.22 -27.04 10.55
N ALA A 132 8.99 -27.05 9.47
CA ALA A 132 9.66 -25.87 8.93
C ALA A 132 8.67 -24.79 8.46
N ALA A 133 7.55 -25.17 7.84
CA ALA A 133 6.55 -24.23 7.36
C ALA A 133 5.84 -23.53 8.53
N HIS A 134 5.49 -24.28 9.58
CA HIS A 134 4.91 -23.71 10.79
C HIS A 134 5.89 -22.76 11.49
N PHE A 135 7.19 -23.12 11.60
CA PHE A 135 8.21 -22.22 12.11
C PHE A 135 8.30 -20.93 11.28
N GLY A 136 8.28 -21.05 9.94
CA GLY A 136 8.31 -19.91 9.02
C GLY A 136 7.17 -18.94 9.26
N ILE A 137 5.93 -19.44 9.33
CA ILE A 137 4.73 -18.65 9.64
C ILE A 137 4.85 -17.98 11.02
N SER A 138 5.22 -18.73 12.04
CA SER A 138 5.34 -18.21 13.41
C SER A 138 6.37 -17.09 13.51
N ALA A 139 7.54 -17.25 12.89
CA ALA A 139 8.58 -16.24 12.87
C ALA A 139 8.14 -14.99 12.08
N ALA A 140 7.41 -15.16 10.97
CA ALA A 140 6.92 -14.05 10.18
C ALA A 140 5.81 -13.26 10.90
N VAL A 141 4.88 -13.91 11.61
CA VAL A 141 3.88 -13.23 12.46
C VAL A 141 4.60 -12.33 13.47
N LEU A 142 5.58 -12.86 14.22
CA LEU A 142 6.34 -12.09 15.20
C LEU A 142 7.17 -10.96 14.57
N THR A 143 7.68 -11.17 13.36
CA THR A 143 8.39 -10.13 12.59
C THR A 143 7.45 -9.00 12.19
N GLY A 144 6.23 -9.32 11.75
CA GLY A 144 5.20 -8.34 11.43
C GLY A 144 4.76 -7.54 12.66
N ASP A 145 4.52 -8.20 13.80
CA ASP A 145 4.17 -7.55 15.07
C ASP A 145 5.29 -6.64 15.57
N MET A 146 6.54 -7.06 15.43
CA MET A 146 7.69 -6.22 15.74
C MET A 146 7.73 -4.98 14.84
N SER A 147 7.45 -5.11 13.56
CA SER A 147 7.39 -3.99 12.62
C SER A 147 6.25 -3.01 12.97
N LEU A 148 5.08 -3.50 13.42
CA LEU A 148 4.01 -2.65 13.97
C LEU A 148 4.47 -1.87 15.21
N SER A 149 5.16 -2.55 16.13
CA SER A 149 5.75 -1.91 17.32
C SER A 149 6.76 -0.81 16.95
N PHE A 150 7.60 -1.06 15.97
CA PHE A 150 8.57 -0.08 15.46
C PHE A 150 7.89 1.10 14.79
N ALA A 151 6.82 0.87 14.03
CA ALA A 151 6.01 1.94 13.45
C ALA A 151 5.43 2.84 14.53
N GLU A 152 4.85 2.26 15.58
CA GLU A 152 4.34 2.99 16.74
C GLU A 152 5.43 3.79 17.45
N GLN A 153 6.60 3.19 17.66
CA GLN A 153 7.74 3.84 18.30
C GLN A 153 8.19 5.09 17.53
N LEU A 154 8.32 5.01 16.20
CA LEU A 154 8.71 6.17 15.39
C LEU A 154 7.62 7.24 15.33
N PHE A 155 6.34 6.85 15.27
CA PHE A 155 5.24 7.81 15.32
C PHE A 155 5.18 8.54 16.65
N ALA A 156 5.36 7.84 17.77
CA ALA A 156 5.43 8.42 19.09
C ALA A 156 6.62 9.40 19.22
N GLN A 157 7.79 9.04 18.67
CA GLN A 157 8.94 9.95 18.63
C GLN A 157 8.67 11.22 17.80
N ALA A 158 7.97 11.09 16.66
CA ALA A 158 7.54 12.24 15.85
C ALA A 158 6.63 13.15 16.67
N SER A 159 5.69 12.57 17.38
CA SER A 159 4.71 13.28 18.21
C SER A 159 5.35 14.18 19.27
N THR A 160 6.44 13.73 19.90
CA THR A 160 7.13 14.51 20.93
C THR A 160 7.76 15.80 20.42
N LEU A 161 7.89 15.96 19.11
CA LEU A 161 8.50 17.13 18.45
C LEU A 161 7.47 18.19 18.04
N LEU A 162 6.18 17.95 18.31
CA LEU A 162 5.07 18.76 17.82
C LEU A 162 4.25 19.38 18.96
N PRO A 163 3.52 20.48 18.70
CA PRO A 163 2.49 20.97 19.60
C PRO A 163 1.42 19.89 19.85
N ARG A 164 0.90 19.83 21.08
CA ARG A 164 -0.06 18.77 21.49
C ARG A 164 -1.30 18.65 20.61
N ASP A 165 -1.81 19.77 20.09
CA ASP A 165 -3.02 19.73 19.26
C ASP A 165 -2.73 19.12 17.88
N TYR A 166 -1.53 19.41 17.30
CA TYR A 166 -1.08 18.83 16.03
C TYR A 166 -0.79 17.34 16.19
N GLU A 167 -0.09 16.97 17.27
CA GLU A 167 0.12 15.57 17.64
C GLU A 167 -1.20 14.81 17.73
N ARG A 168 -2.18 15.35 18.49
CA ARG A 168 -3.48 14.71 18.69
C ARG A 168 -4.24 14.53 17.40
N ALA A 169 -4.26 15.52 16.51
CA ALA A 169 -4.93 15.45 15.22
C ALA A 169 -4.27 14.38 14.31
N GLY A 170 -2.95 14.40 14.15
CA GLY A 170 -2.22 13.41 13.37
C GLY A 170 -2.36 12.01 13.93
N ARG A 171 -2.34 11.85 15.26
CA ARG A 171 -2.52 10.59 15.96
C ARG A 171 -3.90 9.98 15.72
N ALA A 172 -4.94 10.78 15.78
CA ALA A 172 -6.32 10.30 15.52
C ALA A 172 -6.46 9.71 14.11
N ILE A 173 -5.83 10.34 13.12
CA ILE A 173 -5.86 9.83 11.73
C ILE A 173 -5.01 8.55 11.62
N PHE A 174 -3.84 8.49 12.24
CA PHE A 174 -3.00 7.29 12.25
C PHE A 174 -3.70 6.10 12.91
N ASP A 175 -4.40 6.31 14.03
CA ASP A 175 -5.17 5.27 14.70
C ASP A 175 -6.36 4.79 13.85
N THR A 176 -7.06 5.72 13.20
CA THR A 176 -8.13 5.39 12.24
C THR A 176 -7.60 4.57 11.07
N MET A 177 -6.48 4.99 10.46
CA MET A 177 -5.83 4.27 9.36
C MET A 177 -5.53 2.82 9.72
N ARG A 178 -4.94 2.59 10.90
CA ARG A 178 -4.59 1.24 11.37
C ARG A 178 -5.82 0.34 11.52
N THR A 179 -6.90 0.88 12.09
CA THR A 179 -8.15 0.14 12.23
C THR A 179 -8.79 -0.15 10.89
N GLU A 180 -8.90 0.85 10.02
CA GLU A 180 -9.55 0.72 8.71
C GLU A 180 -8.84 -0.28 7.80
N VAL A 181 -7.48 -0.26 7.75
CA VAL A 181 -6.74 -1.20 6.90
C VAL A 181 -6.85 -2.65 7.41
N MET A 182 -6.86 -2.87 8.73
CA MET A 182 -7.05 -4.21 9.30
C MET A 182 -8.45 -4.75 9.00
N VAL A 183 -9.48 -3.90 9.08
CA VAL A 183 -10.84 -4.27 8.68
C VAL A 183 -10.89 -4.52 7.17
N GLY A 184 -10.26 -3.67 6.35
CA GLY A 184 -10.17 -3.85 4.90
C GLY A 184 -9.51 -5.19 4.52
N GLN A 185 -8.42 -5.56 5.18
CA GLN A 185 -7.77 -6.84 4.99
C GLN A 185 -8.66 -8.03 5.40
N TYR A 186 -9.39 -7.89 6.52
CA TYR A 186 -10.38 -8.91 6.91
C TYR A 186 -11.48 -9.07 5.88
N LEU A 187 -11.99 -7.96 5.30
CA LEU A 187 -13.02 -8.00 4.27
C LEU A 187 -12.51 -8.69 2.99
N ASP A 188 -11.24 -8.51 2.64
CA ASP A 188 -10.61 -9.18 1.50
C ASP A 188 -10.60 -10.71 1.71
N VAL A 189 -10.00 -11.17 2.80
CA VAL A 189 -9.98 -12.61 3.17
C VAL A 189 -11.40 -13.17 3.29
N HIS A 190 -12.34 -12.41 3.83
CA HIS A 190 -13.74 -12.82 3.94
C HIS A 190 -14.39 -12.98 2.56
N ALA A 191 -14.10 -12.08 1.62
CA ALA A 191 -14.66 -12.12 0.27
C ALA A 191 -14.20 -13.36 -0.54
N GLU A 192 -13.00 -13.89 -0.24
CA GLU A 192 -12.49 -15.10 -0.88
C GLU A 192 -13.27 -16.37 -0.48
N VAL A 193 -13.80 -16.43 0.74
CA VAL A 193 -14.41 -17.64 1.31
C VAL A 193 -15.93 -17.54 1.52
N ALA A 194 -16.47 -16.34 1.57
CA ALA A 194 -17.91 -16.12 1.75
C ALA A 194 -18.68 -16.39 0.43
N PRO A 195 -19.96 -16.76 0.52
CA PRO A 195 -20.80 -16.87 -0.65
C PRO A 195 -20.81 -15.58 -1.48
N THR A 196 -20.59 -15.71 -2.79
CA THR A 196 -20.67 -14.59 -3.72
C THR A 196 -22.12 -14.09 -3.78
N PRO A 197 -22.40 -12.78 -3.64
CA PRO A 197 -23.73 -12.24 -3.83
C PRO A 197 -24.27 -12.55 -5.23
N GLU A 198 -25.57 -12.85 -5.33
CA GLU A 198 -26.22 -13.04 -6.64
C GLU A 198 -26.31 -11.74 -7.44
N ASP A 199 -26.48 -10.60 -6.76
CA ASP A 199 -26.56 -9.27 -7.39
C ASP A 199 -25.16 -8.74 -7.74
N PRO A 200 -24.84 -8.51 -9.03
CA PRO A 200 -23.57 -7.92 -9.46
C PRO A 200 -23.29 -6.53 -8.88
N GLU A 201 -24.31 -5.72 -8.58
CA GLU A 201 -24.13 -4.41 -7.95
C GLU A 201 -23.69 -4.55 -6.49
N GLU A 202 -24.18 -5.56 -5.78
CA GLU A 202 -23.71 -5.87 -4.42
C GLU A 202 -22.26 -6.39 -4.47
N GLN A 203 -21.90 -7.23 -5.46
CA GLN A 203 -20.51 -7.68 -5.66
C GLN A 203 -19.56 -6.50 -5.87
N LEU A 204 -19.93 -5.56 -6.74
CA LEU A 204 -19.13 -4.35 -7.00
C LEU A 204 -19.02 -3.47 -5.74
N THR A 205 -20.11 -3.29 -5.02
CA THR A 205 -20.12 -2.53 -3.76
C THR A 205 -19.16 -3.13 -2.73
N ARG A 206 -19.17 -4.45 -2.57
CA ARG A 206 -18.23 -5.17 -1.66
C ARG A 206 -16.77 -5.05 -2.14
N ALA A 207 -16.51 -5.25 -3.42
CA ALA A 207 -15.16 -5.10 -4.00
C ALA A 207 -14.61 -3.68 -3.82
N MET A 208 -15.44 -2.66 -4.05
CA MET A 208 -15.05 -1.25 -3.83
C MET A 208 -14.84 -0.93 -2.34
N ALA A 209 -15.55 -1.58 -1.42
CA ALA A 209 -15.28 -1.42 0.01
C ALA A 209 -13.91 -2.00 0.38
N VAL A 210 -13.57 -3.21 -0.09
CA VAL A 210 -12.23 -3.80 0.09
C VAL A 210 -11.17 -2.87 -0.48
N LEU A 211 -11.29 -2.48 -1.74
CA LEU A 211 -10.38 -1.57 -2.44
C LEU A 211 -10.14 -0.28 -1.64
N ARG A 212 -11.20 0.33 -1.15
CA ARG A 212 -11.14 1.60 -0.40
C ARG A 212 -10.44 1.45 0.94
N TYR A 213 -10.81 0.48 1.75
CA TYR A 213 -10.32 0.35 3.13
C TYR A 213 -9.00 -0.42 3.23
N LYS A 214 -8.78 -1.46 2.44
CA LYS A 214 -7.51 -2.20 2.40
C LYS A 214 -6.40 -1.37 1.76
N SER A 215 -6.70 -0.59 0.71
CA SER A 215 -5.68 0.01 -0.13
C SER A 215 -5.76 1.52 -0.28
N ALA A 216 -6.85 2.09 -0.82
CA ALA A 216 -6.91 3.48 -1.26
C ALA A 216 -6.66 4.47 -0.11
N LYS A 217 -7.43 4.34 0.97
CA LYS A 217 -7.29 5.18 2.16
C LYS A 217 -5.93 5.01 2.82
N TYR A 218 -5.51 3.77 3.01
CA TYR A 218 -4.26 3.42 3.64
C TYR A 218 -3.03 3.88 2.85
N SER A 219 -3.07 3.73 1.53
CA SER A 219 -1.89 4.00 0.69
C SER A 219 -1.74 5.46 0.30
N VAL A 220 -2.85 6.22 0.23
CA VAL A 220 -2.85 7.58 -0.31
C VAL A 220 -3.55 8.58 0.61
N GLU A 221 -4.84 8.39 0.92
CA GLU A 221 -5.63 9.39 1.67
C GLU A 221 -5.06 9.66 3.06
N HIS A 222 -4.94 8.62 3.88
CA HIS A 222 -4.43 8.78 5.26
C HIS A 222 -3.00 9.30 5.32
N PRO A 223 -2.03 8.85 4.51
CA PRO A 223 -0.71 9.45 4.47
C PRO A 223 -0.71 10.96 4.23
N VAL A 224 -1.46 11.46 3.23
CA VAL A 224 -1.59 12.90 2.96
C VAL A 224 -2.20 13.63 4.16
N ARG A 225 -3.30 13.10 4.71
CA ARG A 225 -4.00 13.68 5.87
C ARG A 225 -3.14 13.69 7.14
N ILE A 226 -2.40 12.62 7.41
CA ILE A 226 -1.46 12.55 8.55
C ILE A 226 -0.43 13.68 8.45
N GLY A 227 0.19 13.80 7.27
CA GLY A 227 1.17 14.88 7.06
C GLY A 227 0.56 16.27 7.28
N ALA A 228 -0.59 16.54 6.69
CA ALA A 228 -1.29 17.82 6.84
C ALA A 228 -1.68 18.09 8.30
N ALA A 229 -2.26 17.12 9.01
CA ALA A 229 -2.67 17.26 10.41
C ALA A 229 -1.47 17.53 11.34
N LEU A 230 -0.33 16.87 11.12
CA LEU A 230 0.89 17.09 11.89
C LEU A 230 1.48 18.50 11.66
N ALA A 231 1.17 19.15 10.52
CA ALA A 231 1.53 20.54 10.25
C ALA A 231 0.60 21.57 10.92
N GLY A 232 -0.50 21.10 11.53
CA GLY A 232 -1.40 21.96 12.31
C GLY A 232 -2.50 22.63 11.50
N THR A 233 -2.96 21.97 10.46
CA THR A 233 -4.07 22.46 9.64
C THR A 233 -5.45 22.17 10.27
N ASP A 234 -6.49 22.81 9.74
CA ASP A 234 -7.88 22.64 10.16
C ASP A 234 -8.59 21.49 9.42
N GLU A 235 -9.82 21.19 9.85
CA GLU A 235 -10.63 20.13 9.25
C GLU A 235 -11.05 20.43 7.81
N ASP A 236 -11.21 21.71 7.44
CA ASP A 236 -11.55 22.09 6.07
C ASP A 236 -10.40 21.77 5.11
N PHE A 237 -9.16 22.02 5.51
CA PHE A 237 -7.99 21.63 4.74
C PHE A 237 -7.86 20.09 4.65
N LEU A 238 -8.11 19.38 5.75
CA LEU A 238 -8.10 17.93 5.76
C LEU A 238 -9.16 17.34 4.83
N ALA A 239 -10.33 17.99 4.73
CA ALA A 239 -11.36 17.60 3.77
C ALA A 239 -10.92 17.79 2.32
N HIS A 240 -10.22 18.89 1.99
CA HIS A 240 -9.61 19.10 0.68
C HIS A 240 -8.54 18.04 0.37
N CYS A 241 -7.72 17.67 1.36
CA CYS A 241 -6.75 16.58 1.21
C CYS A 241 -7.44 15.26 0.87
N SER A 242 -8.54 14.92 1.55
CA SER A 242 -9.32 13.71 1.26
C SER A 242 -9.95 13.75 -0.13
N ALA A 243 -10.53 14.88 -0.51
CA ALA A 243 -11.17 15.05 -1.82
C ALA A 243 -10.19 14.83 -2.99
N PHE A 244 -8.93 15.18 -2.81
CA PHE A 244 -7.85 14.89 -3.76
C PHE A 244 -7.34 13.45 -3.63
N ALA A 245 -6.98 13.02 -2.42
CA ALA A 245 -6.16 11.84 -2.21
C ALA A 245 -6.96 10.51 -2.32
N LEU A 246 -8.25 10.50 -1.94
CA LEU A 246 -9.06 9.28 -2.04
C LEU A 246 -9.27 8.83 -3.48
N PRO A 247 -9.65 9.70 -4.45
CA PRO A 247 -9.72 9.29 -5.86
C PRO A 247 -8.39 8.78 -6.42
N VAL A 248 -7.25 9.39 -6.04
CA VAL A 248 -5.92 8.88 -6.42
C VAL A 248 -5.70 7.46 -5.88
N GLY A 249 -6.06 7.23 -4.62
CA GLY A 249 -5.93 5.92 -3.99
C GLY A 249 -6.81 4.84 -4.63
N GLU A 250 -8.04 5.18 -4.97
CA GLU A 250 -8.96 4.27 -5.67
C GLU A 250 -8.45 3.96 -7.10
N ALA A 251 -8.03 4.97 -7.85
CA ALA A 251 -7.44 4.78 -9.19
C ALA A 251 -6.14 3.96 -9.12
N PHE A 252 -5.31 4.19 -8.12
CA PHE A 252 -4.09 3.41 -7.87
C PHE A 252 -4.39 1.92 -7.68
N GLN A 253 -5.39 1.58 -6.83
CA GLN A 253 -5.70 0.17 -6.57
C GLN A 253 -6.41 -0.49 -7.77
N LEU A 254 -7.34 0.19 -8.44
CA LEU A 254 -7.92 -0.32 -9.68
C LEU A 254 -6.86 -0.60 -10.75
N ARG A 255 -5.82 0.24 -10.84
CA ARG A 255 -4.68 0.01 -11.71
C ARG A 255 -3.87 -1.22 -11.27
N ASP A 256 -3.65 -1.40 -9.98
CA ASP A 256 -2.96 -2.60 -9.45
C ASP A 256 -3.79 -3.87 -9.74
N ASP A 257 -5.12 -3.85 -9.60
CA ASP A 257 -6.01 -4.96 -9.93
C ASP A 257 -5.95 -5.33 -11.43
N VAL A 258 -5.92 -4.32 -12.31
CA VAL A 258 -5.69 -4.55 -13.75
C VAL A 258 -4.33 -5.18 -14.00
N LEU A 259 -3.28 -4.69 -13.33
CA LEU A 259 -1.92 -5.24 -13.47
C LEU A 259 -1.79 -6.65 -12.87
N GLY A 260 -2.52 -6.98 -11.81
CA GLY A 260 -2.57 -8.32 -11.21
C GLY A 260 -3.10 -9.39 -12.17
N VAL A 261 -3.95 -8.99 -13.11
CA VAL A 261 -4.51 -9.89 -14.15
C VAL A 261 -3.74 -9.80 -15.46
N PHE A 262 -3.49 -8.59 -15.97
CA PHE A 262 -2.98 -8.33 -17.33
C PHE A 262 -1.51 -7.90 -17.37
N GLY A 263 -0.88 -7.64 -16.23
CA GLY A 263 0.47 -7.09 -16.16
C GLY A 263 1.53 -8.08 -16.65
N ASN A 264 2.61 -7.53 -17.23
CA ASN A 264 3.81 -8.31 -17.58
C ASN A 264 4.60 -8.65 -16.30
N PRO A 265 4.96 -9.92 -16.07
CA PRO A 265 5.77 -10.35 -14.91
C PRO A 265 7.08 -9.58 -14.74
N GLU A 266 7.72 -9.16 -15.85
CA GLU A 266 8.95 -8.36 -15.81
C GLU A 266 8.71 -6.95 -15.19
N THR A 267 7.50 -6.43 -15.33
CA THR A 267 7.12 -5.11 -14.81
C THR A 267 6.54 -5.19 -13.39
N THR A 268 5.72 -6.22 -13.13
CA THR A 268 5.01 -6.38 -11.86
C THR A 268 5.84 -7.07 -10.78
N GLY A 269 6.82 -7.89 -11.19
CA GLY A 269 7.60 -8.75 -10.29
C GLY A 269 6.80 -9.93 -9.70
N LYS A 270 5.59 -10.18 -10.19
CA LYS A 270 4.70 -11.29 -9.84
C LYS A 270 4.36 -12.12 -11.09
N PRO A 271 3.99 -13.39 -10.95
CA PRO A 271 3.47 -14.19 -12.05
C PRO A 271 2.25 -13.51 -12.70
N ALA A 272 2.09 -13.66 -14.00
CA ALA A 272 0.94 -13.11 -14.69
C ALA A 272 -0.35 -13.84 -14.25
N GLY A 273 -1.40 -13.07 -13.91
CA GLY A 273 -2.67 -13.63 -13.40
C GLY A 273 -2.62 -14.09 -11.94
N ASP A 274 -1.74 -13.53 -11.15
CA ASP A 274 -1.56 -13.85 -9.72
C ASP A 274 -2.86 -13.65 -8.95
N ASP A 275 -3.58 -12.54 -9.19
CA ASP A 275 -4.86 -12.25 -8.54
C ASP A 275 -5.95 -13.30 -8.85
N ILE A 276 -5.90 -13.93 -10.03
CA ILE A 276 -6.79 -15.05 -10.39
C ILE A 276 -6.44 -16.29 -9.55
N ARG A 277 -5.14 -16.58 -9.39
CA ARG A 277 -4.64 -17.70 -8.59
C ARG A 277 -4.90 -17.51 -7.09
N GLU A 278 -4.77 -16.28 -6.60
CA GLU A 278 -5.07 -15.91 -5.21
C GLU A 278 -6.59 -15.89 -4.95
N GLY A 279 -7.43 -15.83 -5.99
CA GLY A 279 -8.90 -15.86 -5.86
C GLY A 279 -9.52 -14.53 -5.49
N LYS A 280 -8.81 -13.41 -5.76
CA LYS A 280 -9.26 -12.08 -5.37
C LYS A 280 -10.56 -11.65 -6.03
N ARG A 281 -11.51 -11.21 -5.21
CA ARG A 281 -12.81 -10.70 -5.64
C ARG A 281 -12.74 -9.19 -5.90
N THR A 282 -11.95 -8.79 -6.91
CA THR A 282 -11.70 -7.38 -7.25
C THR A 282 -12.89 -6.72 -7.96
N ALA A 283 -12.83 -5.39 -8.10
CA ALA A 283 -13.79 -4.64 -8.90
C ALA A 283 -13.85 -5.13 -10.36
N LEU A 284 -12.71 -5.56 -10.91
CA LEU A 284 -12.63 -6.12 -12.26
C LEU A 284 -13.44 -7.43 -12.39
N VAL A 285 -13.38 -8.32 -11.39
CA VAL A 285 -14.19 -9.55 -11.32
C VAL A 285 -15.68 -9.23 -11.19
N ALA A 286 -16.05 -8.28 -10.33
CA ALA A 286 -17.43 -7.86 -10.13
C ALA A 286 -18.03 -7.22 -11.40
N LEU A 287 -17.27 -6.40 -12.11
CA LEU A 287 -17.67 -5.83 -13.40
C LEU A 287 -17.81 -6.91 -14.49
N CYS A 288 -16.99 -7.95 -14.44
CA CYS A 288 -17.15 -9.10 -15.32
C CYS A 288 -18.48 -9.83 -15.08
N ALA A 289 -18.90 -9.99 -13.81
CA ALA A 289 -20.20 -10.55 -13.46
C ALA A 289 -21.38 -9.74 -14.01
N LYS A 290 -21.23 -8.46 -14.18
CA LYS A 290 -22.24 -7.55 -14.72
C LYS A 290 -22.42 -7.68 -16.24
N GLY A 291 -21.36 -7.99 -17.00
CA GLY A 291 -21.36 -8.01 -18.48
C GLY A 291 -21.25 -9.40 -19.11
N GLY A 292 -20.91 -10.44 -18.35
CA GLY A 292 -20.71 -11.81 -18.84
C GLY A 292 -22.01 -12.63 -18.91
N SER A 293 -21.96 -13.76 -19.62
CA SER A 293 -23.04 -14.75 -19.59
C SER A 293 -23.06 -15.51 -18.25
N ALA A 294 -24.20 -16.06 -17.85
CA ALA A 294 -24.29 -16.84 -16.61
C ALA A 294 -23.33 -18.04 -16.58
N GLU A 295 -23.13 -18.71 -17.72
CA GLU A 295 -22.17 -19.84 -17.86
C GLU A 295 -20.72 -19.37 -17.66
N ASP A 296 -20.34 -18.24 -18.22
CA ASP A 296 -18.99 -17.69 -18.09
C ASP A 296 -18.70 -17.22 -16.66
N ILE A 297 -19.69 -16.64 -15.99
CA ILE A 297 -19.56 -16.19 -14.60
C ILE A 297 -19.45 -17.38 -13.64
N GLU A 298 -20.26 -18.42 -13.83
CA GLU A 298 -20.15 -19.68 -13.06
C GLU A 298 -18.78 -20.33 -13.25
N TRP A 299 -18.29 -20.35 -14.50
CA TRP A 299 -16.94 -20.85 -14.80
C TRP A 299 -15.87 -20.01 -14.11
N LEU A 300 -15.94 -18.69 -14.20
CA LEU A 300 -14.97 -17.77 -13.55
C LEU A 300 -14.98 -17.98 -12.04
N ASP A 301 -16.15 -18.03 -11.43
CA ASP A 301 -16.33 -18.22 -9.99
C ASP A 301 -15.72 -19.55 -9.51
N SER A 302 -15.90 -20.64 -10.28
CA SER A 302 -15.30 -21.95 -10.00
C SER A 302 -13.78 -22.01 -10.24
N THR A 303 -13.23 -21.03 -10.96
CA THR A 303 -11.82 -20.98 -11.37
C THR A 303 -10.98 -20.17 -10.39
N LEU A 304 -11.52 -19.07 -9.86
CA LEU A 304 -10.81 -18.20 -8.93
C LEU A 304 -10.31 -18.95 -7.69
N GLY A 305 -9.04 -18.72 -7.32
CA GLY A 305 -8.44 -19.30 -6.11
C GLY A 305 -7.95 -20.75 -6.24
N ARG A 306 -8.02 -21.34 -7.43
CA ARG A 306 -7.48 -22.67 -7.67
C ARG A 306 -5.96 -22.63 -7.84
N SER A 307 -5.27 -23.49 -7.10
CA SER A 307 -3.79 -23.57 -7.13
C SER A 307 -3.22 -24.28 -8.36
N ASP A 308 -4.07 -25.03 -9.09
CA ASP A 308 -3.72 -25.86 -10.26
C ASP A 308 -4.06 -25.22 -11.61
N LEU A 309 -4.29 -23.88 -11.63
CA LEU A 309 -4.65 -23.15 -12.86
C LEU A 309 -3.59 -23.27 -13.94
N THR A 310 -4.04 -23.64 -15.14
CA THR A 310 -3.23 -23.62 -16.34
C THR A 310 -3.15 -22.22 -16.95
N GLU A 311 -2.15 -21.98 -17.79
CA GLU A 311 -2.04 -20.72 -18.55
C GLU A 311 -3.24 -20.50 -19.50
N ASP A 312 -3.82 -21.59 -20.07
CA ASP A 312 -5.01 -21.49 -20.93
C ASP A 312 -6.24 -21.03 -20.13
N GLU A 313 -6.42 -21.49 -18.89
CA GLU A 313 -7.50 -21.04 -18.00
C GLU A 313 -7.33 -19.57 -17.60
N ILE A 314 -6.10 -19.14 -17.30
CA ILE A 314 -5.80 -17.74 -17.03
C ILE A 314 -6.09 -16.88 -18.27
N GLN A 315 -5.67 -17.34 -19.45
CA GLN A 315 -5.94 -16.61 -20.68
C GLN A 315 -7.45 -16.56 -20.99
N ARG A 316 -8.21 -17.62 -20.70
CA ARG A 316 -9.68 -17.59 -20.81
C ARG A 316 -10.30 -16.56 -19.87
N ALA A 317 -9.84 -16.47 -18.60
CA ALA A 317 -10.33 -15.46 -17.65
C ALA A 317 -10.05 -14.03 -18.16
N ARG A 318 -8.85 -13.77 -18.67
CA ARG A 318 -8.50 -12.48 -19.30
C ARG A 318 -9.43 -12.14 -20.46
N THR A 319 -9.60 -13.08 -21.39
CA THR A 319 -10.48 -12.91 -22.54
C THR A 319 -11.91 -12.59 -22.10
N LEU A 320 -12.40 -13.27 -21.04
CA LEU A 320 -13.71 -13.00 -20.48
C LEU A 320 -13.82 -11.59 -19.91
N MET A 321 -12.81 -11.13 -19.15
CA MET A 321 -12.78 -9.77 -18.60
C MET A 321 -12.69 -8.69 -19.69
N GLU A 322 -12.09 -9.00 -20.84
CA GLU A 322 -12.08 -8.11 -22.02
C GLU A 322 -13.43 -8.12 -22.74
N THR A 323 -13.97 -9.30 -23.05
CA THR A 323 -15.20 -9.43 -23.85
C THR A 323 -16.49 -9.06 -23.12
N SER A 324 -16.51 -9.18 -21.79
CA SER A 324 -17.60 -8.68 -20.95
C SER A 324 -17.62 -7.16 -20.82
N GLY A 325 -16.54 -6.47 -21.27
CA GLY A 325 -16.36 -5.03 -21.09
C GLY A 325 -15.82 -4.62 -19.71
N ALA A 326 -15.55 -5.56 -18.80
CA ALA A 326 -15.06 -5.27 -17.45
C ALA A 326 -13.77 -4.45 -17.46
N LEU A 327 -12.81 -4.83 -18.29
CA LEU A 327 -11.55 -4.09 -18.45
C LEU A 327 -11.78 -2.65 -18.91
N GLY A 328 -12.64 -2.45 -19.93
CA GLY A 328 -12.99 -1.12 -20.43
C GLY A 328 -13.63 -0.24 -19.35
N HIS A 329 -14.63 -0.76 -18.64
CA HIS A 329 -15.28 -0.05 -17.52
C HIS A 329 -14.30 0.29 -16.39
N THR A 330 -13.35 -0.59 -16.08
CA THR A 330 -12.32 -0.32 -15.05
C THR A 330 -11.39 0.81 -15.50
N GLU A 331 -10.98 0.83 -16.77
CA GLU A 331 -10.15 1.91 -17.32
C GLU A 331 -10.89 3.26 -17.34
N ASP A 332 -12.18 3.26 -17.69
CA ASP A 332 -13.03 4.46 -17.67
C ASP A 332 -13.14 5.01 -16.24
N LEU A 333 -13.38 4.14 -15.25
CA LEU A 333 -13.45 4.52 -13.85
C LEU A 333 -12.13 5.10 -13.35
N ILE A 334 -10.98 4.51 -13.72
CA ILE A 334 -9.67 5.08 -13.43
C ILE A 334 -9.54 6.49 -14.00
N GLY A 335 -9.98 6.69 -15.27
CA GLY A 335 -9.93 8.00 -15.94
C GLY A 335 -10.79 9.06 -15.22
N GLU A 336 -11.99 8.71 -14.78
CA GLU A 336 -12.88 9.58 -14.02
C GLU A 336 -12.29 9.98 -12.66
N LEU A 337 -11.71 9.02 -11.93
CA LEU A 337 -11.06 9.25 -10.65
C LEU A 337 -9.84 10.17 -10.79
N VAL A 338 -9.02 9.98 -11.82
CA VAL A 338 -7.87 10.84 -12.10
C VAL A 338 -8.32 12.27 -12.42
N THR A 339 -9.36 12.42 -13.26
CA THR A 339 -9.92 13.73 -13.59
C THR A 339 -10.44 14.44 -12.34
N THR A 340 -11.13 13.71 -11.47
CA THR A 340 -11.63 14.23 -10.18
C THR A 340 -10.47 14.67 -9.30
N ALA A 341 -9.43 13.84 -9.15
CA ALA A 341 -8.25 14.17 -8.36
C ALA A 341 -7.52 15.41 -8.88
N ASP A 342 -7.32 15.53 -10.20
CA ASP A 342 -6.69 16.70 -10.82
C ASP A 342 -7.47 18.00 -10.54
N HIS A 343 -8.79 17.95 -10.63
CA HIS A 343 -9.65 19.10 -10.31
C HIS A 343 -9.53 19.48 -8.82
N GLN A 344 -9.57 18.51 -7.91
CA GLN A 344 -9.44 18.76 -6.48
C GLN A 344 -8.05 19.28 -6.10
N LEU A 345 -6.98 18.77 -6.71
CA LEU A 345 -5.63 19.27 -6.50
C LEU A 345 -5.47 20.72 -6.98
N ALA A 346 -6.13 21.09 -8.07
CA ALA A 346 -6.07 22.46 -8.60
C ALA A 346 -6.67 23.47 -7.60
N THR A 347 -7.68 23.07 -6.82
CA THR A 347 -8.39 23.91 -5.84
C THR A 347 -7.80 23.82 -4.42
N LEU A 348 -6.88 22.88 -4.15
CA LEU A 348 -6.25 22.74 -2.84
C LEU A 348 -5.51 24.03 -2.48
N PRO A 349 -5.77 24.68 -1.33
CA PRO A 349 -5.13 25.95 -0.94
C PRO A 349 -3.70 25.73 -0.45
N THR A 350 -2.77 25.53 -1.39
CA THR A 350 -1.36 25.24 -1.12
C THR A 350 -0.42 25.98 -2.06
N ASN A 351 0.89 25.98 -1.75
CA ASN A 351 1.91 26.55 -2.62
C ASN A 351 2.18 25.65 -3.85
N GLU A 352 2.73 26.23 -4.92
CA GLU A 352 2.93 25.55 -6.19
C GLU A 352 3.95 24.41 -6.12
N VAL A 353 4.94 24.47 -5.24
CA VAL A 353 5.93 23.38 -5.08
C VAL A 353 5.27 22.16 -4.43
N ALA A 354 4.48 22.34 -3.39
CA ALA A 354 3.77 21.25 -2.75
C ALA A 354 2.69 20.65 -3.69
N ARG A 355 1.98 21.51 -4.44
CA ARG A 355 1.04 21.08 -5.47
C ARG A 355 1.72 20.21 -6.55
N ALA A 356 2.90 20.62 -7.02
CA ALA A 356 3.70 19.89 -7.99
C ALA A 356 4.19 18.54 -7.42
N GLY A 357 4.60 18.50 -6.15
CA GLY A 357 5.00 17.26 -5.46
C GLY A 357 3.86 16.25 -5.35
N LEU A 358 2.67 16.69 -4.92
CA LEU A 358 1.46 15.85 -4.84
C LEU A 358 1.06 15.32 -6.22
N ARG A 359 1.07 16.19 -7.25
CA ARG A 359 0.76 15.82 -8.64
C ARG A 359 1.72 14.75 -9.16
N ALA A 360 3.03 14.94 -8.97
CA ALA A 360 4.04 13.97 -9.42
C ALA A 360 3.85 12.59 -8.79
N LEU A 361 3.42 12.53 -7.51
CA LEU A 361 3.14 11.27 -6.84
C LEU A 361 1.84 10.63 -7.33
N ALA A 362 0.79 11.40 -7.55
CA ALA A 362 -0.47 10.92 -8.12
C ALA A 362 -0.24 10.31 -9.52
N ASP A 363 0.48 11.04 -10.38
CA ASP A 363 0.85 10.54 -11.71
C ASP A 363 1.66 9.24 -11.65
N ALA A 364 2.68 9.18 -10.78
CA ALA A 364 3.52 7.99 -10.61
C ALA A 364 2.75 6.80 -10.00
N ALA A 365 1.70 7.05 -9.23
CA ALA A 365 0.84 6.02 -8.65
C ALA A 365 -0.05 5.38 -9.72
N VAL A 366 -0.69 6.18 -10.58
CA VAL A 366 -1.74 5.72 -11.51
C VAL A 366 -1.19 5.37 -12.91
N ARG A 367 -0.19 6.12 -13.42
CA ARG A 367 0.38 5.90 -14.77
C ARG A 367 1.42 4.78 -14.79
N ARG A 368 1.07 3.61 -14.30
CA ARG A 368 1.87 2.40 -14.49
C ARG A 368 1.47 1.75 -15.80
N SER A 369 2.43 1.59 -16.73
CA SER A 369 2.21 0.86 -18.00
C SER A 369 2.05 -0.64 -17.74
N ARG A 370 1.21 -1.28 -18.53
CA ARG A 370 1.05 -2.75 -18.61
C ARG A 370 2.35 -3.44 -18.99
#